data_849408591607ecf93bea40e7bcb737fb
#
_entry.id   849408591607ecf93bea40e7bcb737fb
#
_cell.length_a   1.000
_cell.length_b   1.000
_cell.length_c   1.000
_cell.angle_alpha   90.00
_cell.angle_beta   90.00
_cell.angle_gamma   90.00
#
_symmetry.space_group_name_H-M   'P 1'
#
loop_
_entity.id
_entity.type
_entity.pdbx_description
1 polymer ?
#
loop_
_entity_poly.entity_id
_entity_poly.type
_entity_poly.pdbx_seq_one_letter_code
_entity_poly.pdbx_strand_id
1 'polypeptide(L)'
;VCADCTFSVSPSFPTGLVLDENSGVISGTPVNETQSTAYTITAMNVAGSMSVVLNLLSTNETVHCYVDLLNGWESTAVNETAIKNCPNLVDYEGNMTRTCMPGSPAVWGPVVNNCVLLLPNITLLNSTFTFMKNQQIEPIVPIVTGSQITSRTIFPILPAGLYFNPLTAEISGKPTQRISSTIFTITVTNNNGQATATLTITVSA
;
A
#
# COMPACT_ATOMS: atom_id res chain seq x y z
N VAL A 1 -3.77 -15.56 -56.56
CA VAL A 1 -3.58 -14.12 -56.62
C VAL A 1 -4.51 -13.59 -57.69
N CYS A 2 -5.37 -12.63 -57.35
CA CYS A 2 -6.30 -12.02 -58.31
C CYS A 2 -5.51 -10.97 -59.11
N ALA A 3 -5.46 -11.14 -60.43
CA ALA A 3 -4.87 -10.13 -61.29
C ALA A 3 -5.89 -9.03 -61.57
N ASP A 4 -5.48 -7.76 -61.43
CA ASP A 4 -6.29 -6.58 -61.73
C ASP A 4 -7.66 -6.53 -60.98
N CYS A 5 -7.67 -7.02 -59.71
CA CYS A 5 -8.86 -6.95 -58.90
C CYS A 5 -9.00 -5.62 -58.17
N THR A 6 -10.25 -5.16 -58.06
CA THR A 6 -10.63 -4.13 -57.11
C THR A 6 -11.37 -4.77 -55.93
N PHE A 7 -11.09 -4.28 -54.72
CA PHE A 7 -11.67 -4.79 -53.50
C PHE A 7 -12.66 -3.80 -52.91
N SER A 8 -13.78 -4.30 -52.41
CA SER A 8 -14.79 -3.50 -51.72
C SER A 8 -15.26 -4.24 -50.48
N VAL A 9 -15.84 -3.51 -49.51
CA VAL A 9 -16.41 -4.08 -48.29
C VAL A 9 -17.78 -3.52 -48.01
N SER A 10 -18.68 -4.40 -47.60
CA SER A 10 -20.02 -4.02 -47.19
C SER A 10 -20.44 -4.81 -45.92
N PRO A 11 -20.96 -4.11 -44.88
CA PRO A 11 -21.01 -2.66 -44.70
C PRO A 11 -19.60 -2.05 -44.58
N SER A 12 -19.49 -0.74 -44.51
CA SER A 12 -18.19 -0.06 -44.28
C SER A 12 -17.58 -0.46 -42.93
N PHE A 13 -16.27 -0.61 -42.90
CA PHE A 13 -15.55 -0.86 -41.64
C PHE A 13 -15.76 0.22 -40.59
N PRO A 14 -15.63 -0.12 -39.30
CA PRO A 14 -15.66 0.88 -38.24
C PRO A 14 -14.53 1.89 -38.41
N THR A 15 -14.72 3.09 -37.89
CA THR A 15 -13.72 4.16 -37.92
C THR A 15 -12.37 3.65 -37.39
N GLY A 16 -11.30 3.91 -38.15
CA GLY A 16 -9.93 3.47 -37.81
C GLY A 16 -9.46 2.23 -38.57
N LEU A 17 -10.36 1.45 -39.20
CA LEU A 17 -10.00 0.38 -40.15
C LEU A 17 -10.22 0.81 -41.59
N VAL A 18 -9.30 0.45 -42.43
CA VAL A 18 -9.32 0.77 -43.87
C VAL A 18 -9.02 -0.48 -44.72
N LEU A 19 -9.78 -0.66 -45.81
CA LEU A 19 -9.48 -1.63 -46.85
C LEU A 19 -8.76 -0.90 -47.99
N ASP A 20 -7.62 -1.40 -48.37
CA ASP A 20 -6.95 -0.98 -49.60
C ASP A 20 -7.62 -1.61 -50.81
N GLU A 21 -8.23 -0.80 -51.65
CA GLU A 21 -9.02 -1.24 -52.78
C GLU A 21 -8.20 -1.96 -53.90
N ASN A 22 -6.90 -1.80 -53.91
CA ASN A 22 -6.05 -2.41 -54.93
C ASN A 22 -5.40 -3.72 -54.46
N SER A 23 -5.06 -3.79 -53.17
CA SER A 23 -4.36 -4.96 -52.61
C SER A 23 -5.28 -5.88 -51.78
N GLY A 24 -6.44 -5.39 -51.35
CA GLY A 24 -7.34 -6.12 -50.45
C GLY A 24 -6.82 -6.18 -49.03
N VAL A 25 -5.77 -5.43 -48.68
CA VAL A 25 -5.20 -5.39 -47.34
C VAL A 25 -6.09 -4.57 -46.41
N ILE A 26 -6.44 -5.16 -45.27
CA ILE A 26 -7.14 -4.45 -44.17
C ILE A 26 -6.06 -4.01 -43.20
N SER A 27 -6.11 -2.71 -42.85
CA SER A 27 -5.13 -2.11 -41.94
C SER A 27 -5.80 -1.07 -41.02
N GLY A 28 -5.10 -0.67 -39.98
CA GLY A 28 -5.56 0.34 -39.03
C GLY A 28 -5.95 -0.25 -37.67
N THR A 29 -6.49 0.61 -36.77
CA THR A 29 -6.94 0.25 -35.44
C THR A 29 -8.36 0.79 -35.23
N PRO A 30 -9.34 -0.01 -34.87
CA PRO A 30 -10.69 0.49 -34.58
C PRO A 30 -10.64 1.52 -33.42
N VAL A 31 -11.36 2.61 -33.57
CA VAL A 31 -11.41 3.68 -32.56
C VAL A 31 -12.46 3.38 -31.47
N ASN A 32 -13.51 2.65 -31.83
CA ASN A 32 -14.62 2.34 -30.92
C ASN A 32 -14.85 0.82 -30.82
N GLU A 33 -15.44 0.41 -29.70
CA GLU A 33 -15.98 -0.94 -29.57
C GLU A 33 -17.10 -1.17 -30.58
N THR A 34 -17.11 -2.36 -31.17
CA THR A 34 -18.19 -2.80 -32.06
C THR A 34 -18.62 -4.20 -31.68
N GLN A 35 -19.92 -4.46 -31.78
CA GLN A 35 -20.41 -5.84 -31.69
C GLN A 35 -19.90 -6.67 -32.87
N SER A 36 -19.89 -8.00 -32.72
CA SER A 36 -19.54 -8.90 -33.79
C SER A 36 -20.41 -8.62 -35.04
N THR A 37 -19.79 -8.07 -36.05
CA THR A 37 -20.44 -7.65 -37.31
C THR A 37 -19.81 -8.38 -38.48
N ALA A 38 -20.69 -8.90 -39.37
CA ALA A 38 -20.26 -9.56 -40.57
C ALA A 38 -20.02 -8.57 -41.69
N TYR A 39 -18.80 -8.55 -42.25
CA TYR A 39 -18.36 -7.73 -43.36
C TYR A 39 -18.16 -8.63 -44.59
N THR A 40 -18.80 -8.31 -45.67
CA THR A 40 -18.60 -9.01 -46.94
C THR A 40 -17.53 -8.24 -47.76
N ILE A 41 -16.42 -8.90 -47.97
CA ILE A 41 -15.33 -8.37 -48.81
C ILE A 41 -15.45 -8.98 -50.18
N THR A 42 -15.55 -8.15 -51.21
CA THR A 42 -15.72 -8.58 -52.60
C THR A 42 -14.51 -8.17 -53.41
N ALA A 43 -13.91 -9.13 -54.07
CA ALA A 43 -12.89 -8.92 -55.12
C ALA A 43 -13.56 -9.03 -56.48
N MET A 44 -13.35 -8.07 -57.37
CA MET A 44 -13.97 -8.03 -58.69
C MET A 44 -12.95 -7.68 -59.75
N ASN A 45 -12.99 -8.35 -60.90
CA ASN A 45 -12.27 -8.01 -62.11
C ASN A 45 -13.15 -8.22 -63.33
N VAL A 46 -12.61 -8.08 -64.53
CA VAL A 46 -13.33 -8.24 -65.80
C VAL A 46 -13.89 -9.65 -66.02
N ALA A 47 -13.36 -10.65 -65.34
CA ALA A 47 -13.85 -12.07 -65.44
C ALA A 47 -14.98 -12.41 -64.46
N GLY A 48 -15.20 -11.58 -63.42
CA GLY A 48 -16.23 -11.82 -62.44
C GLY A 48 -15.90 -11.32 -61.06
N SER A 49 -16.66 -11.75 -60.05
CA SER A 49 -16.48 -11.38 -58.63
C SER A 49 -16.50 -12.59 -57.71
N MET A 50 -15.81 -12.48 -56.59
CA MET A 50 -15.81 -13.43 -55.48
C MET A 50 -15.89 -12.68 -54.19
N SER A 51 -16.64 -13.21 -53.24
CA SER A 51 -16.79 -12.58 -51.94
C SER A 51 -16.46 -13.54 -50.79
N VAL A 52 -16.00 -12.97 -49.70
CA VAL A 52 -15.74 -13.66 -48.45
C VAL A 52 -16.39 -12.86 -47.27
N VAL A 53 -16.89 -13.56 -46.30
CA VAL A 53 -17.44 -12.93 -45.08
C VAL A 53 -16.36 -12.95 -43.99
N LEU A 54 -16.10 -11.81 -43.42
CA LEU A 54 -15.21 -11.60 -42.28
C LEU A 54 -16.07 -11.12 -41.10
N ASN A 55 -16.04 -11.83 -39.98
CA ASN A 55 -16.66 -11.37 -38.74
C ASN A 55 -15.63 -10.65 -37.91
N LEU A 56 -15.88 -9.36 -37.61
CA LEU A 56 -15.03 -8.56 -36.76
C LEU A 56 -15.76 -8.17 -35.48
N LEU A 57 -15.05 -8.32 -34.39
CA LEU A 57 -15.41 -7.82 -33.05
C LEU A 57 -14.31 -6.89 -32.59
N SER A 58 -14.63 -5.66 -32.24
CA SER A 58 -13.70 -4.75 -31.58
C SER A 58 -14.09 -4.58 -30.13
N THR A 59 -13.27 -5.06 -29.23
CA THR A 59 -13.42 -4.87 -27.80
C THR A 59 -12.41 -3.87 -27.29
N ASN A 60 -12.83 -3.00 -26.41
CA ASN A 60 -11.92 -2.17 -25.63
C ASN A 60 -11.41 -3.03 -24.46
N GLU A 61 -10.48 -3.92 -24.74
CA GLU A 61 -9.76 -4.52 -23.64
C GLU A 61 -8.97 -3.42 -22.95
N THR A 62 -9.44 -3.02 -21.78
CA THR A 62 -8.61 -2.20 -20.88
C THR A 62 -7.34 -3.00 -20.64
N VAL A 63 -6.25 -2.48 -21.20
CA VAL A 63 -4.94 -3.10 -21.01
C VAL A 63 -4.63 -3.01 -19.52
N HIS A 64 -4.36 -4.15 -18.90
CA HIS A 64 -4.10 -4.25 -17.47
C HIS A 64 -2.69 -4.73 -17.22
N CYS A 65 -2.11 -4.28 -16.14
CA CYS A 65 -1.05 -5.02 -15.48
C CYS A 65 -1.67 -6.21 -14.76
N TYR A 66 -1.17 -7.39 -15.04
CA TYR A 66 -1.67 -8.61 -14.42
C TYR A 66 -1.34 -8.66 -12.92
N VAL A 67 -2.10 -9.47 -12.20
CA VAL A 67 -1.86 -9.77 -10.78
C VAL A 67 -0.40 -10.18 -10.58
N ASP A 68 0.30 -9.51 -9.69
CA ASP A 68 1.63 -9.89 -9.24
C ASP A 68 1.50 -10.68 -7.92
N LEU A 69 1.29 -11.99 -8.05
CA LEU A 69 1.06 -12.89 -6.92
C LEU A 69 2.25 -12.96 -5.95
N LEU A 70 3.48 -12.79 -6.47
CA LEU A 70 4.69 -12.84 -5.65
C LEU A 70 4.79 -11.64 -4.72
N ASN A 71 4.34 -10.48 -5.19
CA ASN A 71 4.41 -9.22 -4.45
C ASN A 71 3.04 -8.74 -3.96
N GLY A 72 1.96 -9.48 -4.26
CA GLY A 72 0.59 -9.20 -3.79
C GLY A 72 0.00 -7.91 -4.35
N TRP A 73 0.19 -7.64 -5.64
CA TRP A 73 -0.46 -6.54 -6.35
C TRP A 73 -1.63 -7.08 -7.17
N GLU A 74 -2.79 -6.44 -7.02
CA GLU A 74 -3.98 -6.78 -7.78
C GLU A 74 -3.88 -6.30 -9.23
N SER A 75 -4.65 -6.94 -10.13
CA SER A 75 -4.75 -6.48 -11.51
C SER A 75 -5.25 -5.04 -11.58
N THR A 76 -4.57 -4.21 -12.36
CA THR A 76 -4.81 -2.76 -12.38
C THR A 76 -4.80 -2.26 -13.83
N ALA A 77 -5.74 -1.40 -14.20
CA ALA A 77 -5.81 -0.81 -15.53
C ALA A 77 -4.61 0.09 -15.83
N VAL A 78 -4.25 0.21 -17.09
CA VAL A 78 -3.17 1.11 -17.53
C VAL A 78 -3.46 2.54 -17.11
N ASN A 79 -2.43 3.24 -16.64
CA ASN A 79 -2.44 4.57 -16.03
C ASN A 79 -3.12 4.66 -14.66
N GLU A 80 -3.67 3.57 -14.15
CA GLU A 80 -4.17 3.51 -12.78
C GLU A 80 -3.07 3.10 -11.80
N THR A 81 -3.26 3.48 -10.54
CA THR A 81 -2.32 3.18 -9.45
C THR A 81 -2.95 2.22 -8.46
N ALA A 82 -2.34 1.07 -8.29
CA ALA A 82 -2.66 0.13 -7.22
C ALA A 82 -2.10 0.64 -5.90
N ILE A 83 -2.87 0.46 -4.84
CA ILE A 83 -2.49 0.82 -3.47
C ILE A 83 -2.51 -0.44 -2.61
N LYS A 84 -1.47 -0.61 -1.82
CA LYS A 84 -1.32 -1.71 -0.89
C LYS A 84 -0.93 -1.19 0.48
N ASN A 85 -1.56 -1.70 1.53
CA ASN A 85 -1.18 -1.38 2.89
C ASN A 85 0.26 -1.85 3.18
N CYS A 86 0.91 -1.18 4.08
CA CYS A 86 2.23 -1.59 4.56
C CYS A 86 2.20 -3.03 5.10
N PRO A 87 3.23 -3.82 4.84
CA PRO A 87 3.37 -5.11 5.49
C PRO A 87 3.48 -4.90 7.01
N ASN A 88 2.80 -5.75 7.77
CA ASN A 88 2.80 -5.66 9.22
C ASN A 88 2.26 -4.32 9.77
N LEU A 89 0.96 -4.11 9.65
CA LEU A 89 0.24 -2.90 10.15
C LEU A 89 0.40 -2.64 11.65
N VAL A 90 0.94 -3.60 12.41
CA VAL A 90 1.27 -3.42 13.84
C VAL A 90 2.48 -2.52 14.03
N ASP A 91 3.39 -2.49 13.05
CA ASP A 91 4.65 -1.77 13.13
C ASP A 91 4.73 -0.54 12.22
N TYR A 92 3.96 -0.50 11.15
CA TYR A 92 4.05 0.53 10.13
C TYR A 92 2.70 1.14 9.82
N GLU A 93 2.70 2.42 9.50
CA GLU A 93 1.56 3.13 8.90
C GLU A 93 1.91 3.60 7.49
N GLY A 94 0.87 3.98 6.72
CA GLY A 94 1.02 4.41 5.34
C GLY A 94 0.69 3.31 4.35
N ASN A 95 1.21 3.46 3.13
CA ASN A 95 0.95 2.55 2.03
C ASN A 95 2.12 2.44 1.07
N MET A 96 2.06 1.42 0.25
CA MET A 96 2.87 1.29 -0.96
C MET A 96 1.97 1.49 -2.17
N THR A 97 2.49 2.15 -3.19
CA THR A 97 1.77 2.37 -4.45
C THR A 97 2.58 1.89 -5.64
N ARG A 98 1.89 1.50 -6.71
CA ARG A 98 2.51 1.07 -7.95
C ARG A 98 1.59 1.38 -9.11
N THR A 99 2.09 2.07 -10.12
CA THR A 99 1.29 2.45 -11.28
C THR A 99 1.45 1.43 -12.40
N CYS A 100 0.34 1.09 -13.03
CA CYS A 100 0.36 0.30 -14.24
C CYS A 100 0.71 1.19 -15.43
N MET A 101 1.86 0.94 -16.04
CA MET A 101 2.38 1.75 -17.14
C MET A 101 1.96 1.20 -18.50
N PRO A 102 1.68 2.07 -19.49
CA PRO A 102 1.35 1.62 -20.82
C PRO A 102 2.51 0.85 -21.45
N GLY A 103 2.17 -0.18 -22.20
CA GLY A 103 3.09 -1.05 -22.92
C GLY A 103 2.33 -2.15 -23.64
N SER A 104 3.03 -2.96 -24.42
CA SER A 104 2.44 -4.14 -25.06
C SER A 104 3.34 -5.37 -24.83
N PRO A 105 3.08 -6.12 -23.75
CA PRO A 105 2.05 -5.97 -22.72
C PRO A 105 2.28 -4.79 -21.76
N ALA A 106 1.24 -4.36 -21.03
CA ALA A 106 1.35 -3.38 -19.97
C ALA A 106 2.27 -3.89 -18.85
N VAL A 107 3.03 -2.99 -18.25
CA VAL A 107 4.06 -3.34 -17.27
C VAL A 107 3.88 -2.53 -15.98
N TRP A 108 4.19 -3.17 -14.86
CA TRP A 108 4.22 -2.49 -13.59
C TRP A 108 5.40 -1.51 -13.49
N GLY A 109 5.11 -0.28 -13.14
CA GLY A 109 6.10 0.72 -12.76
C GLY A 109 6.83 0.37 -11.44
N PRO A 110 7.73 1.23 -10.97
CA PRO A 110 8.41 1.04 -9.69
C PRO A 110 7.44 1.13 -8.52
N VAL A 111 7.76 0.44 -7.43
CA VAL A 111 7.03 0.57 -6.16
C VAL A 111 7.46 1.86 -5.48
N VAL A 112 6.49 2.69 -5.12
CA VAL A 112 6.69 3.84 -4.22
C VAL A 112 6.29 3.38 -2.81
N ASN A 113 7.25 3.41 -1.90
CA ASN A 113 7.06 2.96 -0.52
C ASN A 113 6.96 4.17 0.42
N ASN A 114 5.79 4.41 0.97
CA ASN A 114 5.50 5.46 1.96
C ASN A 114 5.23 4.88 3.35
N CYS A 115 5.73 3.67 3.63
CA CYS A 115 5.58 3.04 4.93
C CYS A 115 6.53 3.67 5.94
N VAL A 116 6.00 4.13 7.06
CA VAL A 116 6.76 4.68 8.17
C VAL A 116 6.50 3.88 9.44
N LEU A 117 7.51 3.74 10.29
CA LEU A 117 7.36 3.11 11.60
C LEU A 117 6.40 3.93 12.47
N LEU A 118 5.50 3.27 13.18
CA LEU A 118 4.64 3.93 14.17
C LEU A 118 5.50 4.58 15.26
N LEU A 119 5.16 5.83 15.57
CA LEU A 119 5.78 6.55 16.69
C LEU A 119 5.52 5.81 18.01
N PRO A 120 6.47 5.85 18.96
CA PRO A 120 6.22 5.34 20.29
C PRO A 120 5.14 6.17 20.99
N ASN A 121 4.37 5.52 21.84
CA ASN A 121 3.45 6.18 22.76
C ASN A 121 3.54 5.51 24.13
N ILE A 122 3.38 6.30 25.18
CA ILE A 122 3.38 5.81 26.57
C ILE A 122 2.27 6.51 27.36
N THR A 123 1.46 5.73 28.06
CA THR A 123 0.39 6.23 28.93
C THR A 123 0.45 5.57 30.30
N LEU A 124 0.02 6.31 31.31
CA LEU A 124 -0.12 5.85 32.70
C LEU A 124 -1.58 5.96 33.09
N LEU A 125 -2.11 4.95 33.78
CA LEU A 125 -3.48 4.99 34.33
C LEU A 125 -3.60 6.05 35.43
N ASN A 126 -2.54 6.22 36.22
CA ASN A 126 -2.43 7.23 37.26
C ASN A 126 -1.09 7.97 37.12
N SER A 127 -1.06 9.24 37.44
CA SER A 127 0.13 10.06 37.41
C SER A 127 0.68 10.47 38.77
N THR A 128 0.01 10.05 39.86
CA THR A 128 0.44 10.41 41.23
C THR A 128 0.36 9.20 42.15
N PHE A 129 1.45 8.92 42.86
CA PHE A 129 1.62 7.77 43.70
C PHE A 129 2.19 8.18 45.07
N THR A 130 1.59 7.66 46.14
CA THR A 130 2.10 7.85 47.52
C THR A 130 2.36 6.48 48.12
N PHE A 131 3.59 6.23 48.50
CA PHE A 131 4.02 4.97 49.10
C PHE A 131 4.49 5.16 50.53
N MET A 132 4.42 4.09 51.32
CA MET A 132 5.02 4.02 52.64
C MET A 132 6.40 3.44 52.57
N LYS A 133 7.33 4.04 53.28
CA LYS A 133 8.69 3.51 53.42
C LYS A 133 8.67 2.08 53.91
N ASN A 134 9.51 1.23 53.38
CA ASN A 134 9.66 -0.17 53.72
C ASN A 134 8.42 -1.05 53.45
N GLN A 135 7.47 -0.60 52.65
CA GLN A 135 6.37 -1.42 52.13
C GLN A 135 6.55 -1.73 50.67
N GLN A 136 6.23 -2.97 50.26
CA GLN A 136 6.21 -3.37 48.87
C GLN A 136 5.13 -2.59 48.14
N ILE A 137 5.44 -2.03 46.98
CA ILE A 137 4.46 -1.35 46.17
C ILE A 137 3.79 -2.31 45.18
N GLU A 138 2.57 -2.02 44.80
CA GLU A 138 1.98 -2.57 43.60
C GLU A 138 2.74 -2.03 42.40
N PRO A 139 3.10 -2.87 41.44
CA PRO A 139 3.86 -2.43 40.24
C PRO A 139 3.11 -1.35 39.47
N ILE A 140 3.81 -0.28 39.13
CA ILE A 140 3.32 0.72 38.18
C ILE A 140 3.68 0.22 36.78
N VAL A 141 2.66 -0.14 36.00
CA VAL A 141 2.83 -0.70 34.67
C VAL A 141 2.33 0.30 33.62
N PRO A 142 3.22 1.03 32.94
CA PRO A 142 2.84 1.89 31.82
C PRO A 142 2.31 1.07 30.64
N ILE A 143 1.37 1.62 29.89
CA ILE A 143 0.97 1.09 28.58
C ILE A 143 1.89 1.74 27.54
N VAL A 144 2.71 0.92 26.89
CA VAL A 144 3.62 1.34 25.84
C VAL A 144 3.14 0.74 24.54
N THR A 145 2.93 1.59 23.53
CA THR A 145 2.57 1.22 22.16
C THR A 145 3.52 1.85 21.16
N GLY A 146 3.38 1.47 19.90
CA GLY A 146 4.31 1.87 18.82
C GLY A 146 5.29 0.75 18.49
N SER A 147 5.96 0.87 17.36
CA SER A 147 6.76 -0.20 16.80
C SER A 147 8.20 -0.18 17.29
N GLN A 148 8.78 -1.37 17.44
CA GLN A 148 10.23 -1.54 17.61
C GLN A 148 10.84 -0.60 18.66
N ILE A 149 10.24 -0.57 19.87
CA ILE A 149 10.77 0.24 20.97
C ILE A 149 12.21 -0.20 21.27
N THR A 150 13.17 0.70 21.05
CA THR A 150 14.60 0.44 21.20
C THR A 150 15.13 0.82 22.57
N SER A 151 14.47 1.76 23.27
CA SER A 151 14.91 2.24 24.57
C SER A 151 13.73 2.64 25.46
N ARG A 152 13.88 2.36 26.75
CA ARG A 152 13.03 2.85 27.83
C ARG A 152 13.90 3.35 28.97
N THR A 153 13.70 4.57 29.41
CA THR A 153 14.49 5.21 30.46
C THR A 153 13.60 5.95 31.43
N ILE A 154 14.09 6.21 32.61
CA ILE A 154 13.43 7.06 33.60
C ILE A 154 14.42 8.09 34.16
N PHE A 155 13.94 9.33 34.34
CA PHE A 155 14.72 10.40 34.94
C PHE A 155 13.81 11.23 35.88
N PRO A 156 14.29 11.65 37.05
CA PRO A 156 15.58 11.31 37.67
C PRO A 156 15.67 9.84 38.10
N ILE A 157 16.78 9.42 38.68
CA ILE A 157 16.97 8.09 39.23
C ILE A 157 15.94 7.86 40.35
N LEU A 158 15.31 6.69 40.36
CA LEU A 158 14.34 6.30 41.38
C LEU A 158 14.99 6.25 42.78
N PRO A 159 14.23 6.51 43.85
CA PRO A 159 14.73 6.39 45.21
C PRO A 159 15.11 4.94 45.54
N ALA A 160 16.05 4.79 46.47
CA ALA A 160 16.56 3.48 46.87
C ALA A 160 15.42 2.52 47.22
N GLY A 161 15.50 1.29 46.71
CA GLY A 161 14.52 0.22 46.85
C GLY A 161 13.40 0.19 45.80
N LEU A 162 13.29 1.19 44.94
CA LEU A 162 12.50 1.12 43.72
C LEU A 162 13.38 0.81 42.51
N TYR A 163 12.84 0.03 41.59
CA TYR A 163 13.52 -0.45 40.38
C TYR A 163 12.70 -0.12 39.15
N PHE A 164 13.38 0.28 38.09
CA PHE A 164 12.82 0.48 36.78
C PHE A 164 13.25 -0.66 35.85
N ASN A 165 12.28 -1.32 35.23
CA ASN A 165 12.56 -2.38 34.25
C ASN A 165 12.70 -1.76 32.84
N PRO A 166 13.89 -1.76 32.22
CA PRO A 166 14.09 -1.17 30.90
C PRO A 166 13.46 -1.94 29.75
N LEU A 167 12.95 -3.16 29.99
CA LEU A 167 12.27 -3.97 28.97
C LEU A 167 10.75 -3.68 28.95
N THR A 168 10.16 -3.39 30.10
CA THR A 168 8.71 -3.19 30.23
C THR A 168 8.29 -1.78 30.62
N ALA A 169 9.25 -0.94 31.06
CA ALA A 169 9.03 0.36 31.73
C ALA A 169 8.33 0.27 33.09
N GLU A 170 8.15 -0.92 33.65
CA GLU A 170 7.56 -1.14 34.96
C GLU A 170 8.40 -0.53 36.07
N ILE A 171 7.75 0.06 37.06
CA ILE A 171 8.36 0.46 38.31
C ILE A 171 7.84 -0.45 39.43
N SER A 172 8.74 -1.10 40.14
CA SER A 172 8.38 -2.03 41.22
C SER A 172 9.40 -1.94 42.37
N GLY A 173 9.14 -2.64 43.45
CA GLY A 173 10.08 -2.75 44.57
C GLY A 173 9.50 -2.26 45.92
N LYS A 174 10.44 -1.98 46.84
CA LYS A 174 10.15 -1.58 48.22
C LYS A 174 11.01 -0.34 48.56
N PRO A 175 10.45 0.88 48.53
CA PRO A 175 11.25 2.07 48.73
C PRO A 175 11.77 2.11 50.20
N THR A 176 13.08 2.30 50.29
CA THR A 176 13.78 2.37 51.60
C THR A 176 14.17 3.79 52.00
N GLN A 177 13.97 4.76 51.07
CA GLN A 177 14.28 6.17 51.30
C GLN A 177 13.00 7.01 51.20
N ARG A 178 12.83 7.98 52.13
CA ARG A 178 11.78 9.01 52.05
C ARG A 178 12.11 10.01 50.98
N ILE A 179 11.13 10.38 50.16
CA ILE A 179 11.22 11.49 49.24
C ILE A 179 9.97 12.36 49.30
N SER A 180 10.14 13.67 49.21
CA SER A 180 9.03 14.60 48.96
C SER A 180 8.48 14.38 47.56
N SER A 181 7.33 14.97 47.28
CA SER A 181 6.70 14.92 45.96
C SER A 181 7.74 15.23 44.84
N THR A 182 8.11 14.21 44.09
CA THR A 182 9.13 14.30 43.05
C THR A 182 8.55 13.80 41.74
N ILE A 183 8.79 14.55 40.64
CA ILE A 183 8.33 14.21 39.31
C ILE A 183 9.40 13.35 38.62
N PHE A 184 8.96 12.24 38.07
CA PHE A 184 9.76 11.34 37.25
C PHE A 184 9.22 11.32 35.82
N THR A 185 10.09 11.30 34.85
CA THR A 185 9.74 11.21 33.43
C THR A 185 10.22 9.88 32.88
N ILE A 186 9.29 9.07 32.36
CA ILE A 186 9.62 7.88 31.59
C ILE A 186 9.66 8.28 30.13
N THR A 187 10.73 7.91 29.44
CA THR A 187 10.92 8.12 28.01
C THR A 187 11.00 6.79 27.28
N VAL A 188 10.23 6.64 26.25
CA VAL A 188 10.29 5.49 25.32
C VAL A 188 10.69 5.98 23.94
N THR A 189 11.57 5.25 23.27
CA THR A 189 12.16 5.69 22.00
C THR A 189 12.15 4.54 20.99
N ASN A 190 11.93 4.86 19.73
CA ASN A 190 12.22 4.00 18.59
C ASN A 190 13.00 4.80 17.53
N ASN A 191 13.29 4.19 16.37
CA ASN A 191 14.05 4.85 15.31
C ASN A 191 13.30 6.03 14.65
N ASN A 192 12.00 6.18 14.90
CA ASN A 192 11.19 7.24 14.31
C ASN A 192 10.91 8.40 15.27
N GLY A 193 11.12 8.21 16.57
CA GLY A 193 10.94 9.26 17.56
C GLY A 193 10.91 8.79 19.00
N GLN A 194 10.41 9.64 19.87
CA GLN A 194 10.26 9.37 21.30
C GLN A 194 8.92 9.87 21.84
N ALA A 195 8.47 9.25 22.93
CA ALA A 195 7.33 9.70 23.74
C ALA A 195 7.70 9.70 25.21
N THR A 196 7.02 10.53 26.00
CA THR A 196 7.28 10.68 27.43
C THR A 196 5.97 10.61 28.21
N ALA A 197 6.05 10.05 29.42
CA ALA A 197 5.01 10.15 30.44
C ALA A 197 5.63 10.58 31.76
N THR A 198 4.92 11.45 32.47
CA THR A 198 5.36 11.94 33.78
C THR A 198 4.52 11.32 34.90
N LEU A 199 5.18 11.00 36.02
CA LEU A 199 4.51 10.58 37.24
C LEU A 199 5.16 11.25 38.44
N THR A 200 4.35 11.48 39.46
CA THR A 200 4.81 12.04 40.73
C THR A 200 4.80 10.95 41.81
N ILE A 201 5.94 10.74 42.46
CA ILE A 201 6.08 9.79 43.57
C ILE A 201 6.43 10.54 44.81
N THR A 202 5.73 10.18 45.89
CA THR A 202 6.00 10.58 47.28
C THR A 202 6.22 9.33 48.12
N VAL A 203 7.24 9.30 48.96
CA VAL A 203 7.47 8.22 49.94
C VAL A 203 7.46 8.80 51.36
N SER A 204 6.44 8.46 52.08
CA SER A 204 6.23 8.88 53.46
C SER A 204 6.82 7.89 54.50
N ALA A 205 6.77 8.25 55.75
CA ALA A 205 7.28 7.41 56.85
C ALA A 205 6.43 6.18 57.08
#